data_cdf8878e98c1aaa7bd034b06de2d1331
#
_entry.id   cdf8878e98c1aaa7bd034b06de2d1331
#
_cell.length_a   1.000
_cell.length_b   1.000
_cell.length_c   1.000
_cell.angle_alpha   90.00
_cell.angle_beta   90.00
_cell.angle_gamma   90.00
#
_symmetry.space_group_name_H-M   'P 1'
#
loop_
_entity.id
_entity.type
_entity.pdbx_description
1 polymer ?
#
loop_
_entity_poly.entity_id
_entity_poly.type
_entity_poly.pdbx_seq_one_letter_code
_entity_poly.pdbx_strand_id
1 'polypeptide(L)'
;MRIDIISSVPDLLVSPLSESILKRAQDKGMVEIVVHNLHDYAHDKRKTTDDYPFGGEAGMVMKCEPVFELVEKLQSERNYDEIIYTSPDGIRYDQHEANRLSTLGNIIILCGHYKGIDHRIREHLITREISIGDYVLTGGELAAAIIADSVVRLIPGAIGDEESALTDCFQDNLLAPPVYTRPADFRGWRVPDVLLSGNFAEIEKWKEAQAWERTERLRPDLIKE
;
A
#
# COMPACT_ATOMS: atom_id res chain seq x y z
N MET A 1 9.53 5.69 10.64
CA MET A 1 9.64 5.11 9.29
C MET A 1 9.78 6.21 8.26
N ARG A 2 10.53 5.99 7.18
CA ARG A 2 10.61 6.90 6.02
C ARG A 2 10.14 6.18 4.76
N ILE A 3 9.28 6.84 3.97
CA ILE A 3 8.79 6.38 2.67
C ILE A 3 9.09 7.45 1.63
N ASP A 4 9.99 7.16 0.70
CA ASP A 4 10.31 8.01 -0.44
C ASP A 4 9.59 7.48 -1.68
N ILE A 5 8.72 8.28 -2.29
CA ILE A 5 7.95 7.88 -3.48
C ILE A 5 8.48 8.66 -4.68
N ILE A 6 8.97 7.93 -5.69
CA ILE A 6 9.46 8.49 -6.93
C ILE A 6 8.36 8.44 -7.99
N SER A 7 7.99 9.58 -8.54
CA SER A 7 6.87 9.69 -9.51
C SER A 7 7.18 10.69 -10.62
N SER A 8 6.70 10.39 -11.82
CA SER A 8 6.63 11.35 -12.94
C SER A 8 5.38 12.25 -12.87
N VAL A 9 4.40 11.92 -12.01
CA VAL A 9 3.16 12.67 -11.83
C VAL A 9 2.87 12.85 -10.33
N PRO A 10 3.73 13.57 -9.57
CA PRO A 10 3.66 13.66 -8.11
C PRO A 10 2.35 14.25 -7.59
N ASP A 11 1.67 15.08 -8.36
CA ASP A 11 0.41 15.72 -7.96
C ASP A 11 -0.72 14.71 -7.69
N LEU A 12 -0.66 13.50 -8.28
CA LEU A 12 -1.61 12.42 -7.99
C LEU A 12 -1.52 11.91 -6.55
N LEU A 13 -0.41 12.15 -5.88
CA LEU A 13 -0.15 11.69 -4.52
C LEU A 13 -0.48 12.73 -3.43
N VAL A 14 -0.70 13.98 -3.81
CA VAL A 14 -0.90 15.07 -2.85
C VAL A 14 -2.10 14.79 -1.94
N SER A 15 -3.27 14.55 -2.51
CA SER A 15 -4.50 14.35 -1.71
C SER A 15 -4.46 13.09 -0.85
N PRO A 16 -4.17 11.87 -1.39
CA PRO A 16 -4.22 10.66 -0.58
C PRO A 16 -3.20 10.65 0.57
N LEU A 17 -2.06 11.32 0.42
CA LEU A 17 -1.01 11.33 1.44
C LEU A 17 -1.14 12.46 2.48
N SER A 18 -1.98 13.48 2.22
CA SER A 18 -2.10 14.67 3.07
C SER A 18 -3.37 14.73 3.92
N GLU A 19 -4.13 13.64 3.99
CA GLU A 19 -5.42 13.61 4.69
C GLU A 19 -5.50 12.47 5.72
N SER A 20 -6.49 12.55 6.62
CA SER A 20 -6.92 11.49 7.53
C SER A 20 -5.79 10.89 8.40
N ILE A 21 -5.64 9.56 8.40
CA ILE A 21 -4.68 8.81 9.22
C ILE A 21 -3.25 9.10 8.78
N LEU A 22 -2.99 9.12 7.47
CA LEU A 22 -1.65 9.40 6.92
C LEU A 22 -1.14 10.77 7.34
N LYS A 23 -2.00 11.80 7.25
CA LYS A 23 -1.65 13.14 7.73
C LYS A 23 -1.32 13.13 9.22
N ARG A 24 -2.18 12.51 10.04
CA ARG A 24 -1.98 12.47 11.50
C ARG A 24 -0.70 11.72 11.90
N ALA A 25 -0.37 10.63 11.22
CA ALA A 25 0.86 9.89 11.46
C ALA A 25 2.11 10.71 11.11
N GLN A 26 2.07 11.49 10.04
CA GLN A 26 3.13 12.43 9.65
C GLN A 26 3.24 13.59 10.65
N ASP A 27 2.12 14.21 11.03
CA ASP A 27 2.08 15.32 12.01
C ASP A 27 2.63 14.89 13.39
N LYS A 28 2.48 13.61 13.75
CA LYS A 28 3.05 13.02 14.97
C LYS A 28 4.51 12.56 14.83
N GLY A 29 5.10 12.66 13.64
CA GLY A 29 6.47 12.23 13.36
C GLY A 29 6.67 10.70 13.37
N MET A 30 5.61 9.90 13.25
CA MET A 30 5.68 8.43 13.21
C MET A 30 6.20 7.92 11.85
N VAL A 31 5.84 8.63 10.80
CA VAL A 31 6.29 8.37 9.43
C VAL A 31 6.60 9.71 8.76
N GLU A 32 7.59 9.68 7.90
CA GLU A 32 7.90 10.76 6.98
C GLU A 32 7.68 10.24 5.56
N ILE A 33 6.75 10.84 4.81
CA ILE A 33 6.47 10.47 3.42
C ILE A 33 6.92 11.62 2.54
N VAL A 34 7.84 11.36 1.62
CA VAL A 34 8.35 12.36 0.69
C VAL A 34 8.14 11.90 -0.74
N VAL A 35 7.48 12.74 -1.53
CA VAL A 35 7.25 12.50 -2.95
C VAL A 35 8.29 13.28 -3.76
N HIS A 36 9.03 12.56 -4.59
CA HIS A 36 10.05 13.11 -5.47
C HIS A 36 9.54 13.19 -6.90
N ASN A 37 9.70 14.36 -7.50
CA ASN A 37 9.39 14.56 -8.91
C ASN A 37 10.57 14.08 -9.77
N LEU A 38 10.40 13.00 -10.50
CA LEU A 38 11.43 12.41 -11.36
C LEU A 38 11.94 13.38 -12.43
N HIS A 39 11.09 14.31 -12.90
CA HIS A 39 11.49 15.33 -13.88
C HIS A 39 12.61 16.25 -13.39
N ASP A 40 12.81 16.40 -12.09
CA ASP A 40 13.87 17.25 -11.55
C ASP A 40 15.26 16.64 -11.73
N TYR A 41 15.32 15.35 -12.07
CA TYR A 41 16.55 14.57 -12.33
C TYR A 41 16.78 14.29 -13.84
N ALA A 42 15.95 14.87 -14.69
CA ALA A 42 16.14 14.83 -16.14
C ALA A 42 16.89 16.11 -16.60
N HIS A 43 18.02 15.94 -17.25
CA HIS A 43 18.95 17.05 -17.60
C HIS A 43 18.71 17.65 -18.99
N ASP A 44 17.86 17.05 -19.81
CA ASP A 44 17.51 17.63 -21.09
C ASP A 44 16.59 18.86 -20.93
N LYS A 45 16.57 19.71 -21.93
CA LYS A 45 15.81 20.99 -21.92
C LYS A 45 14.31 20.80 -21.61
N ARG A 46 13.76 19.65 -21.96
CA ARG A 46 12.32 19.31 -21.77
C ARG A 46 12.08 18.54 -20.49
N LYS A 47 13.13 18.17 -19.75
CA LYS A 47 13.06 17.33 -18.54
C LYS A 47 12.31 16.01 -18.78
N THR A 48 12.65 15.31 -19.88
CA THR A 48 11.97 14.08 -20.28
C THR A 48 12.46 12.89 -19.46
N THR A 49 11.53 12.15 -18.89
CA THR A 49 11.77 10.95 -18.07
C THR A 49 11.56 9.65 -18.83
N ASP A 50 11.20 9.72 -20.10
CA ASP A 50 10.84 8.59 -20.96
C ASP A 50 11.42 8.73 -22.37
N ASP A 51 11.50 7.59 -23.09
CA ASP A 51 11.94 7.55 -24.49
C ASP A 51 11.33 6.32 -25.18
N TYR A 52 11.48 6.24 -26.51
CA TYR A 52 11.03 5.10 -27.29
C TYR A 52 11.81 3.83 -26.95
N PRO A 53 11.11 2.67 -26.84
CA PRO A 53 11.79 1.41 -26.60
C PRO A 53 12.65 0.99 -27.81
N PHE A 54 13.77 0.35 -27.54
CA PHE A 54 14.48 -0.41 -28.57
C PHE A 54 13.59 -1.57 -29.06
N GLY A 55 13.71 -1.94 -30.33
CA GLY A 55 12.90 -2.99 -30.94
C GLY A 55 11.65 -2.48 -31.67
N GLY A 56 11.34 -1.18 -31.61
CA GLY A 56 10.30 -0.53 -32.44
C GLY A 56 8.86 -0.74 -31.95
N GLU A 57 8.66 -1.16 -30.71
CA GLU A 57 7.33 -1.23 -30.13
C GLU A 57 6.69 0.15 -29.91
N ALA A 58 5.36 0.20 -29.97
CA ALA A 58 4.62 1.43 -29.70
C ALA A 58 4.59 1.75 -28.20
N GLY A 59 4.69 3.04 -27.85
CA GLY A 59 4.65 3.55 -26.48
C GLY A 59 6.02 4.04 -26.02
N MET A 60 6.10 4.50 -24.77
CA MET A 60 7.29 5.07 -24.16
C MET A 60 7.72 4.18 -22.98
N VAL A 61 8.99 4.29 -22.60
CA VAL A 61 9.60 3.55 -21.48
C VAL A 61 10.36 4.54 -20.62
N MET A 62 10.24 4.44 -19.30
CA MET A 62 10.96 5.29 -18.36
C MET A 62 12.47 5.05 -18.46
N LYS A 63 13.23 6.15 -18.58
CA LYS A 63 14.69 6.12 -18.78
C LYS A 63 15.45 5.76 -17.50
N CYS A 64 16.64 5.17 -17.69
CA CYS A 64 17.54 4.83 -16.59
C CYS A 64 18.07 6.06 -15.85
N GLU A 65 18.58 7.05 -16.57
CA GLU A 65 19.40 8.12 -16.02
C GLU A 65 18.72 8.85 -14.85
N PRO A 66 17.48 9.40 -14.97
CA PRO A 66 16.86 10.14 -13.89
C PRO A 66 16.53 9.25 -12.69
N VAL A 67 16.22 7.96 -12.91
CA VAL A 67 15.88 7.02 -11.83
C VAL A 67 17.13 6.66 -11.04
N PHE A 68 18.22 6.29 -11.73
CA PHE A 68 19.50 5.97 -11.08
C PHE A 68 20.03 7.15 -10.27
N GLU A 69 20.05 8.35 -10.85
CA GLU A 69 20.54 9.54 -10.17
C GLU A 69 19.76 9.84 -8.88
N LEU A 70 18.41 9.77 -8.95
CA LEU A 70 17.58 10.02 -7.77
C LEU A 70 17.78 8.93 -6.71
N VAL A 71 17.76 7.64 -7.11
CA VAL A 71 17.92 6.54 -6.16
C VAL A 71 19.31 6.57 -5.51
N GLU A 72 20.38 6.76 -6.28
CA GLU A 72 21.75 6.86 -5.75
C GLU A 72 21.90 8.06 -4.80
N LYS A 73 21.28 9.20 -5.11
CA LYS A 73 21.25 10.35 -4.20
C LYS A 73 20.57 9.97 -2.88
N LEU A 74 19.38 9.36 -2.92
CA LEU A 74 18.66 8.94 -1.72
C LEU A 74 19.47 7.94 -0.90
N GLN A 75 20.11 6.97 -1.56
CA GLN A 75 21.00 5.99 -0.90
C GLN A 75 22.28 6.62 -0.31
N SER A 76 22.74 7.74 -0.85
CA SER A 76 23.87 8.48 -0.26
C SER A 76 23.49 9.19 1.05
N GLU A 77 22.21 9.50 1.25
CA GLU A 77 21.71 10.20 2.42
C GLU A 77 21.31 9.23 3.57
N ARG A 78 20.86 8.01 3.22
CA ARG A 78 20.43 7.00 4.18
C ARG A 78 20.42 5.59 3.61
N ASN A 79 20.45 4.58 4.49
CA ASN A 79 20.22 3.19 4.08
C ASN A 79 18.75 2.93 3.86
N TYR A 80 18.39 2.27 2.78
CA TYR A 80 17.04 1.79 2.48
C TYR A 80 16.98 0.27 2.62
N ASP A 81 15.92 -0.22 3.26
CA ASP A 81 15.69 -1.64 3.46
C ASP A 81 15.20 -2.27 2.15
N GLU A 82 14.36 -1.55 1.41
CA GLU A 82 13.84 -2.00 0.11
C GLU A 82 13.64 -0.85 -0.88
N ILE A 83 13.79 -1.18 -2.16
CA ILE A 83 13.40 -0.37 -3.31
C ILE A 83 12.32 -1.13 -4.06
N ILE A 84 11.09 -0.67 -3.93
CA ILE A 84 9.89 -1.30 -4.45
C ILE A 84 9.52 -0.66 -5.79
N TYR A 85 9.23 -1.48 -6.79
CA TYR A 85 8.65 -1.05 -8.05
C TYR A 85 7.17 -1.47 -8.11
N THR A 86 6.27 -0.53 -8.33
CA THR A 86 4.85 -0.81 -8.54
C THR A 86 4.59 -1.22 -10.00
N SER A 87 4.24 -2.48 -10.20
CA SER A 87 4.12 -3.10 -11.52
C SER A 87 2.95 -4.09 -11.54
N PRO A 88 2.19 -4.22 -12.64
CA PRO A 88 1.13 -5.22 -12.73
C PRO A 88 1.65 -6.67 -12.73
N ASP A 89 2.88 -6.89 -13.11
CA ASP A 89 3.55 -8.20 -13.17
C ASP A 89 4.38 -8.55 -11.92
N GLY A 90 4.32 -7.71 -10.88
CA GLY A 90 4.95 -7.95 -9.59
C GLY A 90 4.23 -9.00 -8.73
N ILE A 91 4.83 -9.30 -7.58
CA ILE A 91 4.22 -10.18 -6.56
C ILE A 91 2.94 -9.52 -6.06
N ARG A 92 1.88 -10.32 -5.92
CA ARG A 92 0.59 -9.81 -5.45
C ARG A 92 0.68 -9.31 -4.02
N TYR A 93 0.29 -8.06 -3.82
CA TYR A 93 0.24 -7.41 -2.52
C TYR A 93 -0.94 -7.92 -1.67
N ASP A 94 -0.66 -8.23 -0.43
CA ASP A 94 -1.64 -8.68 0.55
C ASP A 94 -1.32 -8.11 1.96
N GLN A 95 -2.10 -8.51 2.97
CA GLN A 95 -1.92 -8.03 4.34
C GLN A 95 -0.60 -8.52 4.96
N HIS A 96 -0.12 -9.73 4.60
CA HIS A 96 1.16 -10.23 5.11
C HIS A 96 2.33 -9.39 4.61
N GLU A 97 2.27 -8.97 3.35
CA GLU A 97 3.28 -8.07 2.79
C GLU A 97 3.20 -6.68 3.42
N ALA A 98 1.99 -6.15 3.69
CA ALA A 98 1.83 -4.91 4.44
C ALA A 98 2.43 -4.99 5.85
N ASN A 99 2.16 -6.09 6.57
CA ASN A 99 2.73 -6.35 7.90
C ASN A 99 4.26 -6.39 7.85
N ARG A 100 4.83 -7.08 6.87
CA ARG A 100 6.28 -7.15 6.68
C ARG A 100 6.89 -5.77 6.41
N LEU A 101 6.32 -5.01 5.48
CA LEU A 101 6.81 -3.67 5.13
C LEU A 101 6.69 -2.70 6.30
N SER A 102 5.69 -2.83 7.16
CA SER A 102 5.50 -1.94 8.32
C SER A 102 6.60 -2.08 9.38
N THR A 103 7.38 -3.17 9.36
CA THR A 103 8.53 -3.39 10.25
C THR A 103 9.82 -2.78 9.76
N LEU A 104 9.86 -2.28 8.52
CA LEU A 104 11.04 -1.68 7.91
C LEU A 104 11.24 -0.22 8.35
N GLY A 105 12.47 0.25 8.29
CA GLY A 105 12.84 1.63 8.63
C GLY A 105 12.64 2.62 7.49
N ASN A 106 13.19 2.30 6.32
CA ASN A 106 13.20 3.18 5.16
C ASN A 106 12.92 2.40 3.87
N ILE A 107 11.97 2.85 3.07
CA ILE A 107 11.64 2.26 1.77
C ILE A 107 11.57 3.32 0.67
N ILE A 108 11.97 2.94 -0.54
CA ILE A 108 11.70 3.70 -1.76
C ILE A 108 10.59 2.98 -2.53
N ILE A 109 9.62 3.73 -3.06
CA ILE A 109 8.60 3.21 -3.97
C ILE A 109 8.74 3.95 -5.31
N LEU A 110 9.15 3.24 -6.35
CA LEU A 110 9.18 3.73 -7.72
C LEU A 110 7.84 3.49 -8.39
N CYS A 111 7.15 4.55 -8.76
CA CYS A 111 5.90 4.48 -9.52
C CYS A 111 6.21 4.23 -10.99
N GLY A 112 5.73 3.08 -11.51
CA GLY A 112 5.79 2.80 -12.94
C GLY A 112 4.87 3.72 -13.73
N HIS A 113 5.27 4.02 -14.96
CA HIS A 113 4.46 4.79 -15.91
C HIS A 113 4.67 4.26 -17.34
N TYR A 114 3.87 4.73 -18.30
CA TYR A 114 3.98 4.37 -19.71
C TYR A 114 3.80 2.86 -19.96
N LYS A 115 4.68 2.26 -20.78
CA LYS A 115 4.75 0.79 -20.97
C LYS A 115 5.57 0.07 -19.90
N GLY A 116 6.15 0.81 -18.96
CA GLY A 116 7.02 0.30 -17.91
C GLY A 116 8.30 1.12 -17.79
N ILE A 117 9.28 0.53 -17.15
CA ILE A 117 10.60 1.13 -16.90
C ILE A 117 11.65 0.36 -17.69
N ASP A 118 12.78 1.00 -17.99
CA ASP A 118 13.94 0.31 -18.58
C ASP A 118 14.35 -0.87 -17.71
N HIS A 119 14.57 -2.02 -18.32
CA HIS A 119 14.81 -3.27 -17.61
C HIS A 119 16.07 -3.22 -16.71
N ARG A 120 17.05 -2.40 -17.06
CA ARG A 120 18.26 -2.18 -16.24
C ARG A 120 17.93 -1.57 -14.87
N ILE A 121 16.87 -0.79 -14.75
CA ILE A 121 16.39 -0.30 -13.46
C ILE A 121 15.90 -1.48 -12.60
N ARG A 122 15.11 -2.41 -13.20
CA ARG A 122 14.63 -3.61 -12.52
C ARG A 122 15.79 -4.49 -12.05
N GLU A 123 16.79 -4.71 -12.90
CA GLU A 123 17.92 -5.60 -12.61
C GLU A 123 18.89 -5.06 -11.56
N HIS A 124 19.08 -3.73 -11.51
CA HIS A 124 20.17 -3.16 -10.73
C HIS A 124 19.73 -2.35 -9.50
N LEU A 125 18.51 -1.87 -9.46
CA LEU A 125 18.01 -1.04 -8.37
C LEU A 125 16.86 -1.68 -7.58
N ILE A 126 15.93 -2.38 -8.26
CA ILE A 126 14.72 -2.86 -7.65
C ILE A 126 15.00 -4.12 -6.80
N THR A 127 14.61 -4.08 -5.55
CA THR A 127 14.70 -5.24 -4.65
C THR A 127 13.40 -6.05 -4.61
N ARG A 128 12.27 -5.40 -4.93
CA ARG A 128 10.94 -6.01 -4.92
C ARG A 128 10.00 -5.36 -5.92
N GLU A 129 9.25 -6.17 -6.62
CA GLU A 129 8.18 -5.74 -7.51
C GLU A 129 6.83 -6.11 -6.92
N ILE A 130 5.91 -5.16 -6.82
CA ILE A 130 4.60 -5.35 -6.18
C ILE A 130 3.49 -5.00 -7.15
N SER A 131 2.51 -5.92 -7.27
CA SER A 131 1.23 -5.72 -7.95
C SER A 131 0.10 -5.62 -6.94
N ILE A 132 -0.76 -4.62 -7.07
CA ILE A 132 -1.96 -4.49 -6.22
C ILE A 132 -3.17 -5.28 -6.75
N GLY A 133 -3.00 -6.04 -7.83
CA GLY A 133 -4.04 -6.89 -8.42
C GLY A 133 -3.85 -7.09 -9.92
N ASP A 134 -4.60 -8.04 -10.48
CA ASP A 134 -4.52 -8.46 -11.89
C ASP A 134 -5.29 -7.50 -12.80
N TYR A 135 -4.90 -6.24 -12.81
CA TYR A 135 -5.41 -5.18 -13.69
C TYR A 135 -4.34 -4.12 -13.93
N VAL A 136 -4.49 -3.38 -15.01
CA VAL A 136 -3.53 -2.35 -15.42
C VAL A 136 -4.06 -0.97 -15.09
N LEU A 137 -3.24 -0.15 -14.42
CA LEU A 137 -3.49 1.27 -14.18
C LEU A 137 -2.70 2.14 -15.15
N THR A 138 -3.01 3.42 -15.21
CA THR A 138 -2.29 4.41 -16.04
C THR A 138 -0.90 4.74 -15.49
N GLY A 139 -0.68 4.51 -14.18
CA GLY A 139 0.59 4.75 -13.48
C GLY A 139 0.60 4.05 -12.13
N GLY A 140 1.76 4.02 -11.49
CA GLY A 140 1.99 3.34 -10.21
C GLY A 140 1.64 4.16 -8.98
N GLU A 141 1.26 5.42 -9.12
CA GLU A 141 1.02 6.37 -8.03
C GLU A 141 -0.09 5.90 -7.08
N LEU A 142 -1.22 5.45 -7.63
CA LEU A 142 -2.32 4.93 -6.81
C LEU A 142 -1.92 3.64 -6.08
N ALA A 143 -1.13 2.78 -6.72
CA ALA A 143 -0.57 1.59 -6.07
C ALA A 143 0.38 1.98 -4.93
N ALA A 144 1.26 2.97 -5.14
CA ALA A 144 2.13 3.49 -4.10
C ALA A 144 1.35 4.09 -2.92
N ALA A 145 0.25 4.81 -3.19
CA ALA A 145 -0.62 5.35 -2.15
C ALA A 145 -1.30 4.23 -1.33
N ILE A 146 -1.79 3.15 -1.98
CA ILE A 146 -2.37 1.96 -1.32
C ILE A 146 -1.33 1.28 -0.42
N ILE A 147 -0.11 1.08 -0.91
CA ILE A 147 0.98 0.51 -0.13
C ILE A 147 1.31 1.41 1.06
N ALA A 148 1.47 2.71 0.85
CA ALA A 148 1.77 3.66 1.93
C ALA A 148 0.66 3.67 3.00
N ASP A 149 -0.61 3.70 2.62
CA ASP A 149 -1.74 3.69 3.55
C ASP A 149 -1.79 2.40 4.38
N SER A 150 -1.71 1.25 3.72
CA SER A 150 -1.78 -0.05 4.38
C SER A 150 -0.58 -0.34 5.30
N VAL A 151 0.59 0.20 4.99
CA VAL A 151 1.80 0.10 5.83
C VAL A 151 1.72 1.05 7.02
N VAL A 152 1.42 2.33 6.77
CA VAL A 152 1.44 3.37 7.83
C VAL A 152 0.39 3.09 8.91
N ARG A 153 -0.79 2.58 8.54
CA ARG A 153 -1.83 2.24 9.52
C ARG A 153 -1.42 1.15 10.51
N LEU A 154 -0.41 0.34 10.19
CA LEU A 154 0.14 -0.71 11.05
C LEU A 154 1.24 -0.22 12.00
N ILE A 155 1.73 1.01 11.82
CA ILE A 155 2.72 1.60 12.73
C ILE A 155 2.04 1.86 14.08
N PRO A 156 2.62 1.39 15.21
CA PRO A 156 2.05 1.60 16.53
C PRO A 156 1.71 3.07 16.80
N GLY A 157 0.48 3.34 17.23
CA GLY A 157 -0.02 4.69 17.51
C GLY A 157 -0.48 5.51 16.29
N ALA A 158 -0.37 5.00 15.05
CA ALA A 158 -0.89 5.66 13.84
C ALA A 158 -2.43 5.68 13.85
N ILE A 159 -3.05 4.55 14.20
CA ILE A 159 -4.49 4.47 14.49
C ILE A 159 -4.68 4.70 16.00
N GLY A 160 -5.77 5.42 16.36
CA GLY A 160 -6.03 5.80 17.76
C GLY A 160 -6.39 4.63 18.69
N ASP A 161 -6.75 3.48 18.13
CA ASP A 161 -7.05 2.24 18.84
C ASP A 161 -6.20 1.12 18.25
N GLU A 162 -5.19 0.68 19.03
CA GLU A 162 -4.24 -0.35 18.59
C GLU A 162 -4.90 -1.73 18.42
N GLU A 163 -5.95 -2.03 19.21
CA GLU A 163 -6.72 -3.28 19.07
C GLU A 163 -7.47 -3.33 17.73
N SER A 164 -7.84 -2.17 17.19
CA SER A 164 -8.55 -2.09 15.90
C SER A 164 -7.71 -2.63 14.75
N ALA A 165 -6.40 -2.38 14.72
CA ALA A 165 -5.53 -2.90 13.67
C ALA A 165 -5.31 -4.42 13.76
N LEU A 166 -5.34 -4.97 14.97
CA LEU A 166 -5.15 -6.42 15.22
C LEU A 166 -6.41 -7.24 14.92
N THR A 167 -7.59 -6.61 14.95
CA THR A 167 -8.89 -7.27 14.72
C THR A 167 -9.43 -7.06 13.30
N ASP A 168 -8.67 -6.42 12.43
CA ASP A 168 -9.03 -6.22 11.02
C ASP A 168 -8.99 -7.53 10.21
N CYS A 169 -9.64 -7.50 9.04
CA CYS A 169 -9.59 -8.60 8.08
C CYS A 169 -8.15 -9.02 7.75
N PHE A 170 -7.96 -10.32 7.52
CA PHE A 170 -6.72 -10.94 7.02
C PHE A 170 -5.56 -11.01 8.03
N GLN A 171 -5.73 -10.61 9.29
CA GLN A 171 -4.68 -10.80 10.29
C GLN A 171 -4.48 -12.29 10.64
N ASP A 172 -5.60 -13.05 10.75
CA ASP A 172 -5.62 -14.49 11.03
C ASP A 172 -6.18 -15.29 9.84
N ASN A 173 -5.97 -14.82 8.60
CA ASN A 173 -6.54 -15.39 7.39
C ASN A 173 -8.08 -15.47 7.39
N LEU A 174 -8.74 -14.68 8.21
CA LEU A 174 -10.20 -14.60 8.29
C LEU A 174 -10.71 -13.23 7.87
N LEU A 175 -11.94 -13.18 7.39
CA LEU A 175 -12.69 -11.95 7.24
C LEU A 175 -13.24 -11.52 8.60
N ALA A 176 -13.28 -10.20 8.84
CA ALA A 176 -13.88 -9.67 10.06
C ALA A 176 -15.37 -10.07 10.19
N PRO A 177 -15.86 -10.29 11.42
CA PRO A 177 -17.27 -10.55 11.68
C PRO A 177 -18.13 -9.35 11.32
N PRO A 178 -19.46 -9.53 11.16
CA PRO A 178 -20.38 -8.41 10.96
C PRO A 178 -20.35 -7.46 12.14
N VAL A 179 -20.34 -6.17 11.86
CA VAL A 179 -20.40 -5.11 12.88
C VAL A 179 -21.72 -4.38 12.81
N TYR A 180 -22.21 -3.94 13.96
CA TYR A 180 -23.48 -3.24 14.11
C TYR A 180 -23.27 -1.96 14.93
N THR A 181 -24.07 -0.93 14.62
CA THR A 181 -24.10 0.33 15.35
C THR A 181 -25.54 0.68 15.76
N ARG A 182 -25.70 1.73 16.51
CA ARG A 182 -27.03 2.26 16.91
C ARG A 182 -27.80 2.80 15.71
N PRO A 183 -29.13 2.67 15.70
CA PRO A 183 -30.00 2.06 16.71
C PRO A 183 -30.02 0.52 16.68
N ALA A 184 -30.39 -0.14 17.80
CA ALA A 184 -30.48 -1.60 17.90
C ALA A 184 -31.57 -2.22 17.01
N ASP A 185 -32.57 -1.45 16.63
CA ASP A 185 -33.60 -1.81 15.63
C ASP A 185 -33.66 -0.70 14.57
N PHE A 186 -33.44 -1.08 13.34
CA PHE A 186 -33.58 -0.19 12.19
C PHE A 186 -34.54 -0.81 11.17
N ARG A 187 -35.76 -0.31 11.07
CA ARG A 187 -36.80 -0.77 10.14
C ARG A 187 -37.17 -2.25 10.32
N GLY A 188 -37.12 -2.78 11.55
CA GLY A 188 -37.36 -4.18 11.86
C GLY A 188 -36.10 -5.08 11.70
N TRP A 189 -34.99 -4.57 11.24
CA TRP A 189 -33.70 -5.27 11.24
C TRP A 189 -33.00 -5.04 12.56
N ARG A 190 -32.89 -6.09 13.34
CA ARG A 190 -32.37 -6.02 14.71
C ARG A 190 -30.91 -6.44 14.81
N VAL A 191 -30.18 -5.78 15.70
CA VAL A 191 -28.86 -6.25 16.14
C VAL A 191 -29.05 -7.61 16.86
N PRO A 192 -28.19 -8.61 16.60
CA PRO A 192 -28.22 -9.88 17.31
C PRO A 192 -28.19 -9.71 18.84
N ASP A 193 -29.10 -10.41 19.54
CA ASP A 193 -29.27 -10.25 20.99
C ASP A 193 -27.99 -10.56 21.79
N VAL A 194 -27.13 -11.47 21.29
CA VAL A 194 -25.83 -11.78 21.89
C VAL A 194 -24.93 -10.54 21.99
N LEU A 195 -24.97 -9.64 21.01
CA LEU A 195 -24.17 -8.41 21.01
C LEU A 195 -24.71 -7.35 22.00
N LEU A 196 -25.94 -7.50 22.43
CA LEU A 196 -26.61 -6.63 23.42
C LEU A 196 -26.54 -7.19 24.85
N SER A 197 -26.07 -8.43 25.03
CA SER A 197 -26.10 -9.16 26.31
C SER A 197 -25.11 -8.65 27.34
N GLY A 198 -24.01 -8.00 26.92
CA GLY A 198 -22.89 -7.65 27.80
C GLY A 198 -22.04 -8.85 28.25
N ASN A 199 -22.32 -10.07 27.77
CA ASN A 199 -21.53 -11.27 28.03
C ASN A 199 -20.38 -11.36 27.01
N PHE A 200 -19.22 -10.84 27.37
CA PHE A 200 -18.05 -10.77 26.49
C PHE A 200 -17.63 -12.13 25.94
N ALA A 201 -17.69 -13.20 26.74
CA ALA A 201 -17.30 -14.53 26.31
C ALA A 201 -18.21 -15.08 25.19
N GLU A 202 -19.51 -14.87 25.30
CA GLU A 202 -20.47 -15.26 24.24
C GLU A 202 -20.39 -14.35 23.01
N ILE A 203 -20.08 -13.07 23.20
CA ILE A 203 -19.86 -12.13 22.10
C ILE A 203 -18.63 -12.55 21.29
N GLU A 204 -17.52 -12.88 21.92
CA GLU A 204 -16.30 -13.33 21.21
C GLU A 204 -16.53 -14.65 20.45
N LYS A 205 -17.18 -15.64 21.06
CA LYS A 205 -17.54 -16.88 20.36
C LYS A 205 -18.43 -16.62 19.14
N TRP A 206 -19.38 -15.70 19.28
CA TRP A 206 -20.25 -15.34 18.16
C TRP A 206 -19.46 -14.65 17.04
N LYS A 207 -18.57 -13.73 17.38
CA LYS A 207 -17.72 -13.05 16.40
C LYS A 207 -16.84 -14.04 15.63
N GLU A 208 -16.20 -14.96 16.35
CA GLU A 208 -15.35 -15.99 15.74
C GLU A 208 -16.17 -16.88 14.79
N ALA A 209 -17.32 -17.37 15.22
CA ALA A 209 -18.21 -18.16 14.36
C ALA A 209 -18.66 -17.41 13.11
N GLN A 210 -18.99 -16.11 13.25
CA GLN A 210 -19.37 -15.28 12.10
C GLN A 210 -18.20 -14.98 11.16
N ALA A 211 -17.00 -14.80 11.69
CA ALA A 211 -15.79 -14.62 10.87
C ALA A 211 -15.53 -15.88 10.02
N TRP A 212 -15.60 -17.07 10.61
CA TRP A 212 -15.48 -18.35 9.92
C TRP A 212 -16.53 -18.53 8.83
N GLU A 213 -17.81 -18.39 9.16
CA GLU A 213 -18.92 -18.52 8.20
C GLU A 213 -18.77 -17.56 7.01
N ARG A 214 -18.42 -16.30 7.26
CA ARG A 214 -18.18 -15.31 6.21
C ARG A 214 -16.98 -15.68 5.34
N THR A 215 -15.91 -16.14 5.94
CA THR A 215 -14.69 -16.51 5.20
C THR A 215 -14.95 -17.72 4.32
N GLU A 216 -15.57 -18.77 4.85
CA GLU A 216 -15.93 -19.96 4.10
C GLU A 216 -16.82 -19.64 2.88
N ARG A 217 -17.76 -18.72 3.05
CA ARG A 217 -18.68 -18.31 1.98
C ARG A 217 -18.06 -17.39 0.95
N LEU A 218 -17.26 -16.38 1.36
CA LEU A 218 -16.82 -15.28 0.50
C LEU A 218 -15.36 -15.43 0.03
N ARG A 219 -14.52 -16.03 0.85
CA ARG A 219 -13.10 -16.19 0.60
C ARG A 219 -12.59 -17.57 1.09
N PRO A 220 -13.16 -18.66 0.55
CA PRO A 220 -12.75 -20.02 0.93
C PRO A 220 -11.28 -20.32 0.62
N ASP A 221 -10.65 -19.53 -0.23
CA ASP A 221 -9.23 -19.59 -0.54
C ASP A 221 -8.34 -19.27 0.67
N LEU A 222 -8.80 -18.47 1.63
CA LEU A 222 -8.04 -18.10 2.83
C LEU A 222 -7.93 -19.21 3.87
N ILE A 223 -8.83 -20.20 3.85
CA ILE A 223 -8.88 -21.33 4.80
C ILE A 223 -8.50 -22.67 4.17
N LYS A 224 -8.17 -22.68 2.88
CA LYS A 224 -7.68 -23.85 2.16
C LYS A 224 -6.17 -23.76 2.02
N GLU A 225 -5.48 -24.15 3.05
CA GLU A 225 -4.10 -24.60 2.98
C GLU A 225 -3.97 -26.02 3.50
#